data_5f8b76d585af7d9056fdd6af39a701f5
#
_entry.id   5f8b76d585af7d9056fdd6af39a701f5
#
_cell.length_a   1.000
_cell.length_b   1.000
_cell.length_c   1.000
_cell.angle_alpha   90.00
_cell.angle_beta   90.00
_cell.angle_gamma   90.00
#
_symmetry.space_group_name_H-M   'P 1'
#
loop_
_entity.id
_entity.type
_entity.pdbx_description
1 polymer ?
#
loop_
_entity_poly.entity_id
_entity_poly.type
_entity_poly.pdbx_seq_one_letter_code
_entity_poly.pdbx_strand_id
1 'polypeptide(L)'
;LPYFVYNPCGDCKDANEALQMAPESFLRRVGDGERLPEIERLTYLQTSAQGHLQAFVDGIAESVNTPCLPTGFDALDRALDGGLYEGLYIVGAISSLGKTTLVTQIGDQIASGGQDVLIFSLEMARAELMAKSISRHTLTLALARKWGTACAKTARGVTDGRRYAQYGE
;
A
#
# COMPACT_ATOMS: atom_id res chain seq x y z
N LEU A 1 26.67 15.13 26.52
CA LEU A 1 27.36 14.46 25.41
C LEU A 1 27.52 13.00 25.79
N PRO A 2 27.16 12.04 24.94
CA PRO A 2 27.50 10.65 25.18
C PRO A 2 29.01 10.53 25.23
N TYR A 3 29.53 9.78 26.20
CA TYR A 3 30.94 9.46 26.30
C TYR A 3 31.13 7.97 26.03
N PHE A 4 32.24 7.64 25.38
CA PHE A 4 32.62 6.26 25.12
C PHE A 4 33.67 5.82 26.07
N VAL A 5 33.56 4.60 26.57
CA VAL A 5 34.59 3.93 27.33
C VAL A 5 35.28 2.93 26.41
N TYR A 6 36.50 3.20 26.06
CA TYR A 6 37.30 2.33 25.22
C TYR A 6 38.60 1.93 25.95
N ASN A 7 38.89 0.67 26.00
CA ASN A 7 40.09 0.15 26.63
C ASN A 7 41.19 -0.17 25.58
N PRO A 8 42.15 0.69 25.36
CA PRO A 8 43.23 0.44 24.41
C PRO A 8 44.29 -0.56 24.94
N CYS A 9 44.26 -0.90 26.22
CA CYS A 9 45.24 -1.79 26.83
C CYS A 9 45.05 -3.27 26.43
N GLY A 10 43.83 -3.65 25.97
CA GLY A 10 43.51 -5.06 25.69
C GLY A 10 43.54 -5.88 26.97
N ASP A 11 44.32 -6.96 26.97
CA ASP A 11 44.47 -7.87 28.11
C ASP A 11 45.54 -7.44 29.10
N CYS A 12 46.24 -6.31 28.85
CA CYS A 12 47.25 -5.79 29.76
C CYS A 12 46.62 -5.08 30.95
N LYS A 13 47.28 -5.11 32.08
CA LYS A 13 46.83 -4.51 33.33
C LYS A 13 46.63 -3.00 33.24
N ASP A 14 47.54 -2.34 32.54
CA ASP A 14 47.52 -0.89 32.38
C ASP A 14 48.20 -0.46 31.06
N ALA A 15 48.15 0.84 30.79
CA ALA A 15 48.72 1.42 29.57
C ALA A 15 50.25 1.31 29.51
N ASN A 16 50.93 1.34 30.65
CA ASN A 16 52.38 1.23 30.69
C ASN A 16 52.85 -0.19 30.31
N GLU A 17 52.19 -1.21 30.83
CA GLU A 17 52.44 -2.61 30.46
C GLU A 17 52.12 -2.85 28.96
N ALA A 18 51.00 -2.34 28.47
CA ALA A 18 50.62 -2.45 27.05
C ALA A 18 51.64 -1.76 26.12
N LEU A 19 52.13 -0.59 26.52
CA LEU A 19 53.13 0.15 25.77
C LEU A 19 54.52 -0.57 25.78
N GLN A 20 54.88 -1.19 26.88
CA GLN A 20 56.13 -1.94 26.97
C GLN A 20 56.10 -3.27 26.19
N MET A 21 54.99 -3.99 26.24
CA MET A 21 54.85 -5.28 25.57
C MET A 21 54.65 -5.18 24.07
N ALA A 22 53.82 -4.22 23.60
CA ALA A 22 53.51 -4.09 22.19
C ALA A 22 53.19 -2.62 21.81
N PRO A 23 54.18 -1.74 21.73
CA PRO A 23 53.99 -0.30 21.56
C PRO A 23 53.22 0.07 20.31
N GLU A 24 53.51 -0.54 19.18
CA GLU A 24 52.82 -0.25 17.93
C GLU A 24 51.32 -0.65 17.97
N SER A 25 51.00 -1.79 18.55
CA SER A 25 49.63 -2.27 18.72
C SER A 25 48.85 -1.39 19.68
N PHE A 26 49.49 -0.93 20.76
CA PHE A 26 48.89 -0.03 21.72
C PHE A 26 48.54 1.33 21.07
N LEU A 27 49.56 1.96 20.42
CA LEU A 27 49.33 3.24 19.74
C LEU A 27 48.26 3.18 18.66
N ARG A 28 48.20 2.08 17.89
CA ARG A 28 47.13 1.86 16.91
C ARG A 28 45.78 1.80 17.60
N ARG A 29 45.62 1.04 18.68
CA ARG A 29 44.37 0.95 19.44
C ARG A 29 43.93 2.30 20.02
N VAL A 30 44.87 3.10 20.54
CA VAL A 30 44.58 4.47 20.98
C VAL A 30 44.04 5.31 19.84
N GLY A 31 44.65 5.28 18.67
CA GLY A 31 44.16 5.98 17.48
C GLY A 31 42.81 5.49 16.99
N ASP A 32 42.56 4.18 17.09
CA ASP A 32 41.23 3.61 16.75
C ASP A 32 40.13 4.10 17.73
N GLY A 33 40.50 4.19 19.05
CA GLY A 33 39.60 4.75 20.07
C GLY A 33 39.23 6.21 19.83
N GLU A 34 40.15 7.01 19.34
CA GLU A 34 39.91 8.42 18.98
C GLU A 34 38.96 8.56 17.81
N ARG A 35 38.91 7.57 16.90
CA ARG A 35 38.03 7.57 15.73
C ARG A 35 36.63 7.01 16.01
N LEU A 36 36.45 6.23 17.07
CA LEU A 36 35.17 5.61 17.40
C LEU A 36 34.01 6.61 17.52
N PRO A 37 34.15 7.76 18.19
CA PRO A 37 33.07 8.74 18.28
C PRO A 37 32.63 9.28 16.91
N GLU A 38 33.58 9.45 15.99
CA GLU A 38 33.26 9.93 14.64
C GLU A 38 32.58 8.84 13.81
N ILE A 39 33.03 7.60 13.90
CA ILE A 39 32.40 6.45 13.23
C ILE A 39 30.96 6.27 13.72
N GLU A 40 30.73 6.32 15.03
CA GLU A 40 29.37 6.20 15.58
C GLU A 40 28.49 7.38 15.21
N ARG A 41 29.02 8.58 15.18
CA ARG A 41 28.30 9.76 14.70
C ARG A 41 27.88 9.61 13.25
N LEU A 42 28.76 9.15 12.37
CA LEU A 42 28.46 8.90 10.96
C LEU A 42 27.41 7.80 10.81
N THR A 43 27.54 6.71 11.57
CA THR A 43 26.55 5.62 11.59
C THR A 43 25.18 6.13 12.07
N TYR A 44 25.16 6.91 13.15
CA TYR A 44 23.93 7.53 13.63
C TYR A 44 23.30 8.44 12.59
N LEU A 45 24.07 9.28 11.92
CA LEU A 45 23.56 10.16 10.87
C LEU A 45 22.98 9.36 9.70
N GLN A 46 23.62 8.26 9.31
CA GLN A 46 23.13 7.38 8.25
C GLN A 46 21.83 6.64 8.61
N THR A 47 21.66 6.25 9.87
CA THR A 47 20.49 5.49 10.35
C THR A 47 19.41 6.37 10.96
N SER A 48 19.70 7.63 11.24
CA SER A 48 18.73 8.56 11.83
C SER A 48 17.71 9.08 10.81
N ALA A 49 16.58 9.53 11.30
CA ALA A 49 15.57 10.21 10.48
C ALA A 49 16.16 11.41 9.71
N GLN A 50 17.12 12.11 10.29
CA GLN A 50 17.81 13.23 9.62
C GLN A 50 18.61 12.76 8.40
N GLY A 51 19.27 11.59 8.48
CA GLY A 51 20.02 11.02 7.35
C GLY A 51 19.11 10.59 6.19
N HIS A 52 17.86 10.22 6.49
CA HIS A 52 16.87 9.80 5.50
C HIS A 52 15.93 10.92 5.02
N LEU A 53 16.04 12.14 5.59
CA LEU A 53 15.13 13.23 5.29
C LEU A 53 15.15 13.61 3.81
N GLN A 54 16.31 13.68 3.18
CA GLN A 54 16.41 14.02 1.76
C GLN A 54 15.77 12.95 0.89
N ALA A 55 16.07 11.68 1.13
CA ALA A 55 15.45 10.57 0.41
C ALA A 55 13.92 10.53 0.59
N PHE A 56 13.43 10.90 1.77
CA PHE A 56 12.01 11.05 2.04
C PHE A 56 11.38 12.18 1.22
N VAL A 57 12.02 13.34 1.18
CA VAL A 57 11.55 14.50 0.38
C VAL A 57 11.56 14.17 -1.11
N ASP A 58 12.61 13.52 -1.60
CA ASP A 58 12.70 13.08 -3.00
C ASP A 58 11.60 12.07 -3.33
N GLY A 59 11.33 11.11 -2.42
CA GLY A 59 10.23 10.16 -2.56
C GLY A 59 8.85 10.80 -2.58
N ILE A 60 8.62 11.88 -1.81
CA ILE A 60 7.38 12.65 -1.89
C ILE A 60 7.24 13.28 -3.28
N ALA A 61 8.31 13.88 -3.82
CA ALA A 61 8.28 14.51 -5.13
C ALA A 61 7.96 13.49 -6.25
N GLU A 62 8.43 12.26 -6.14
CA GLU A 62 8.08 11.16 -7.03
C GLU A 62 6.63 10.70 -6.85
N SER A 63 6.13 10.65 -5.62
CA SER A 63 4.79 10.16 -5.29
C SER A 63 3.67 11.10 -5.74
N VAL A 64 3.95 12.39 -5.92
CA VAL A 64 2.96 13.38 -6.40
C VAL A 64 2.32 12.98 -7.74
N ASN A 65 3.03 12.24 -8.55
CA ASN A 65 2.54 11.75 -9.85
C ASN A 65 2.12 10.27 -9.83
N THR A 66 1.99 9.66 -8.65
CA THR A 66 1.57 8.25 -8.56
C THR A 66 0.13 8.13 -9.08
N PRO A 67 -0.12 7.30 -10.11
CA PRO A 67 -1.45 7.12 -10.64
C PRO A 67 -2.35 6.45 -9.60
N CYS A 68 -3.54 6.99 -9.41
CA CYS A 68 -4.59 6.35 -8.61
C CYS A 68 -5.72 5.83 -9.51
N LEU A 69 -6.45 4.85 -9.01
CA LEU A 69 -7.62 4.27 -9.68
C LEU A 69 -8.90 4.82 -9.02
N PRO A 70 -9.65 5.69 -9.69
CA PRO A 70 -10.91 6.17 -9.15
C PRO A 70 -11.87 5.00 -8.89
N THR A 71 -12.50 4.99 -7.72
CA THR A 71 -13.48 3.96 -7.35
C THR A 71 -14.83 4.16 -8.07
N GLY A 72 -15.07 5.37 -8.59
CA GLY A 72 -16.32 5.80 -9.17
C GLY A 72 -17.37 6.22 -8.14
N PHE A 73 -16.98 6.35 -6.89
CA PHE A 73 -17.77 6.96 -5.82
C PHE A 73 -17.12 8.27 -5.38
N ASP A 74 -17.64 9.40 -5.81
CA ASP A 74 -17.05 10.73 -5.57
C ASP A 74 -16.73 11.03 -4.12
N ALA A 75 -17.55 10.54 -3.17
CA ALA A 75 -17.31 10.75 -1.75
C ALA A 75 -16.15 9.89 -1.25
N LEU A 76 -16.01 8.67 -1.75
CA LEU A 76 -14.93 7.77 -1.42
C LEU A 76 -13.62 8.23 -2.07
N ASP A 77 -13.66 8.62 -3.34
CA ASP A 77 -12.50 9.10 -4.06
C ASP A 77 -11.93 10.38 -3.42
N ARG A 78 -12.79 11.29 -2.97
CA ARG A 78 -12.35 12.46 -2.18
C ARG A 78 -11.72 12.08 -0.84
N ALA A 79 -12.26 11.06 -0.17
CA ALA A 79 -11.70 10.60 1.10
C ALA A 79 -10.36 9.85 0.93
N LEU A 80 -10.12 9.31 -0.25
CA LEU A 80 -8.89 8.60 -0.64
C LEU A 80 -7.93 9.48 -1.45
N ASP A 81 -8.15 10.79 -1.47
CA ASP A 81 -7.31 11.75 -2.18
C ASP A 81 -7.17 11.47 -3.69
N GLY A 82 -8.27 11.05 -4.30
CA GLY A 82 -8.40 10.82 -5.75
C GLY A 82 -8.79 9.42 -6.16
N GLY A 83 -8.55 8.41 -5.33
CA GLY A 83 -8.89 7.01 -5.63
C GLY A 83 -8.01 6.00 -4.88
N LEU A 84 -7.93 4.81 -5.43
CA LEU A 84 -7.10 3.74 -4.88
C LEU A 84 -5.67 3.86 -5.43
N TYR A 85 -4.72 4.01 -4.53
CA TYR A 85 -3.30 3.90 -4.80
C TYR A 85 -2.82 2.46 -4.64
N GLU A 86 -1.59 2.17 -5.01
CA GLU A 86 -0.97 0.88 -4.74
C GLU A 86 -0.99 0.58 -3.24
N GLY A 87 -1.50 -0.58 -2.85
CA GLY A 87 -1.59 -0.98 -1.45
C GLY A 87 -2.69 -2.00 -1.16
N LEU A 88 -2.90 -2.27 0.12
CA LEU A 88 -3.93 -3.18 0.63
C LEU A 88 -5.07 -2.38 1.25
N TYR A 89 -6.27 -2.56 0.73
CA TYR A 89 -7.50 -1.97 1.27
C TYR A 89 -8.39 -3.05 1.88
N ILE A 90 -8.82 -2.87 3.11
CA ILE A 90 -9.68 -3.80 3.83
C ILE A 90 -11.07 -3.21 4.01
N VAL A 91 -12.09 -3.86 3.45
CA VAL A 91 -13.49 -3.45 3.60
C VAL A 91 -14.19 -4.35 4.62
N GLY A 92 -14.44 -3.79 5.80
CA GLY A 92 -15.14 -4.47 6.89
C GLY A 92 -16.59 -4.01 7.01
N ALA A 93 -17.53 -4.94 7.23
CA ALA A 93 -18.91 -4.65 7.59
C ALA A 93 -19.59 -5.89 8.20
N ILE A 94 -20.71 -5.68 8.87
CA ILE A 94 -21.56 -6.80 9.33
C ILE A 94 -22.08 -7.61 8.14
N SER A 95 -22.48 -8.85 8.42
CA SER A 95 -23.02 -9.75 7.39
C SER A 95 -24.22 -9.10 6.67
N SER A 96 -24.36 -9.38 5.39
CA SER A 96 -25.47 -8.92 4.52
C SER A 96 -25.54 -7.39 4.29
N LEU A 97 -24.58 -6.59 4.75
CA LEU A 97 -24.54 -5.14 4.51
C LEU A 97 -24.13 -4.74 3.07
N GLY A 98 -23.72 -5.69 2.26
CA GLY A 98 -23.38 -5.43 0.85
C GLY A 98 -21.87 -5.26 0.56
N LYS A 99 -20.98 -5.74 1.43
CA LYS A 99 -19.50 -5.70 1.20
C LYS A 99 -19.11 -6.14 -0.20
N THR A 100 -19.52 -7.36 -0.57
CA THR A 100 -19.21 -7.95 -1.88
C THR A 100 -19.80 -7.11 -3.02
N THR A 101 -20.99 -6.56 -2.82
CA THR A 101 -21.66 -5.70 -3.81
C THR A 101 -20.88 -4.41 -4.03
N LEU A 102 -20.40 -3.77 -2.96
CA LEU A 102 -19.56 -2.57 -3.04
C LEU A 102 -18.25 -2.86 -3.76
N VAL A 103 -17.52 -3.89 -3.32
CA VAL A 103 -16.21 -4.24 -3.89
C VAL A 103 -16.31 -4.62 -5.37
N THR A 104 -17.33 -5.42 -5.75
CA THR A 104 -17.55 -5.75 -7.16
C THR A 104 -17.99 -4.55 -7.99
N GLN A 105 -18.70 -3.60 -7.41
CA GLN A 105 -19.06 -2.37 -8.11
C GLN A 105 -17.83 -1.49 -8.36
N ILE A 106 -16.96 -1.34 -7.39
CA ILE A 106 -15.66 -0.65 -7.57
C ILE A 106 -14.86 -1.33 -8.68
N GLY A 107 -14.75 -2.67 -8.66
CA GLY A 107 -14.09 -3.42 -9.71
C GLY A 107 -14.70 -3.21 -11.09
N ASP A 108 -16.03 -3.21 -11.23
CA ASP A 108 -16.70 -2.94 -12.49
C ASP A 108 -16.43 -1.51 -13.00
N GLN A 109 -16.37 -0.53 -12.11
CA GLN A 109 -16.09 0.87 -12.45
C GLN A 109 -14.65 1.05 -12.91
N ILE A 110 -13.70 0.44 -12.22
CA ILE A 110 -12.27 0.42 -12.61
C ILE A 110 -12.09 -0.27 -13.98
N ALA A 111 -12.73 -1.43 -14.17
CA ALA A 111 -12.69 -2.15 -15.44
C ALA A 111 -13.32 -1.34 -16.59
N SER A 112 -14.38 -0.59 -16.31
CA SER A 112 -15.00 0.32 -17.29
C SER A 112 -14.07 1.48 -17.68
N GLY A 113 -13.12 1.82 -16.81
CA GLY A 113 -12.04 2.77 -17.08
C GLY A 113 -10.88 2.18 -17.91
N GLY A 114 -10.96 0.92 -18.31
CA GLY A 114 -9.96 0.24 -19.15
C GLY A 114 -8.84 -0.46 -18.37
N GLN A 115 -8.97 -0.64 -17.07
CA GLN A 115 -8.01 -1.34 -16.24
C GLN A 115 -8.43 -2.80 -16.02
N ASP A 116 -7.48 -3.70 -15.96
CA ASP A 116 -7.75 -5.11 -15.67
C ASP A 116 -8.08 -5.30 -14.17
N VAL A 117 -9.13 -6.08 -13.88
CA VAL A 117 -9.56 -6.39 -12.53
C VAL A 117 -9.67 -7.90 -12.35
N LEU A 118 -9.02 -8.43 -11.32
CA LEU A 118 -9.08 -9.83 -10.97
C LEU A 118 -9.82 -10.01 -9.63
N ILE A 119 -10.86 -10.84 -9.62
CA ILE A 119 -11.69 -11.08 -8.44
C ILE A 119 -11.57 -12.53 -7.99
N PHE A 120 -11.10 -12.74 -6.76
CA PHE A 120 -11.14 -14.03 -6.08
C PHE A 120 -12.31 -14.05 -5.10
N SER A 121 -13.25 -14.95 -5.29
CA SER A 121 -14.41 -15.10 -4.41
C SER A 121 -14.42 -16.47 -3.75
N LEU A 122 -14.49 -16.48 -2.41
CA LEU A 122 -14.60 -17.71 -1.61
C LEU A 122 -16.05 -18.00 -1.15
N GLU A 123 -16.94 -17.01 -1.24
CA GLU A 123 -18.32 -17.12 -0.74
C GLU A 123 -19.35 -17.23 -1.87
N MET A 124 -19.16 -16.46 -2.95
CA MET A 124 -20.13 -16.38 -4.05
C MET A 124 -19.61 -17.04 -5.32
N ALA A 125 -20.47 -17.77 -6.01
CA ALA A 125 -20.16 -18.36 -7.30
C ALA A 125 -19.94 -17.26 -8.39
N ARG A 126 -19.07 -17.56 -9.36
CA ARG A 126 -18.80 -16.65 -10.49
C ARG A 126 -20.07 -16.19 -11.21
N ALA A 127 -21.02 -17.11 -11.44
CA ALA A 127 -22.28 -16.79 -12.11
C ALA A 127 -23.12 -15.78 -11.33
N GLU A 128 -23.13 -15.82 -10.00
CA GLU A 128 -23.83 -14.87 -9.15
C GLU A 128 -23.20 -13.47 -9.20
N LEU A 129 -21.86 -13.41 -9.17
CA LEU A 129 -21.11 -12.16 -9.32
C LEU A 129 -21.40 -11.52 -10.68
N MET A 130 -21.33 -12.32 -11.75
CA MET A 130 -21.66 -11.85 -13.11
C MET A 130 -23.11 -11.34 -13.20
N ALA A 131 -24.07 -12.07 -12.63
CA ALA A 131 -25.47 -11.65 -12.63
C ALA A 131 -25.68 -10.32 -11.90
N LYS A 132 -24.96 -10.09 -10.80
CA LYS A 132 -24.98 -8.81 -10.07
C LYS A 132 -24.38 -7.67 -10.91
N SER A 133 -23.24 -7.90 -11.57
CA SER A 133 -22.62 -6.91 -12.44
C SER A 133 -23.53 -6.56 -13.63
N ILE A 134 -24.05 -7.54 -14.32
CA ILE A 134 -25.01 -7.33 -15.44
C ILE A 134 -26.24 -6.57 -14.95
N SER A 135 -26.84 -6.97 -13.83
CA SER A 135 -28.00 -6.28 -13.23
C SER A 135 -27.69 -4.80 -12.98
N ARG A 136 -26.54 -4.49 -12.43
CA ARG A 136 -26.08 -3.12 -12.15
C ARG A 136 -25.92 -2.33 -13.45
N HIS A 137 -25.25 -2.90 -14.44
CA HIS A 137 -25.04 -2.24 -15.73
C HIS A 137 -26.35 -1.94 -16.44
N THR A 138 -27.33 -2.86 -16.38
CA THR A 138 -28.66 -2.59 -16.98
C THR A 138 -29.37 -1.44 -16.29
N LEU A 139 -29.25 -1.31 -14.98
CA LEU A 139 -29.84 -0.17 -14.25
C LEU A 139 -29.12 1.14 -14.63
N THR A 140 -27.81 1.14 -14.62
CA THR A 140 -27.02 2.33 -14.99
C THR A 140 -27.34 2.78 -16.41
N LEU A 141 -27.44 1.84 -17.35
CA LEU A 141 -27.77 2.12 -18.73
C LEU A 141 -29.21 2.66 -18.88
N ALA A 142 -30.18 2.05 -18.18
CA ALA A 142 -31.55 2.49 -18.19
C ALA A 142 -31.71 3.93 -17.66
N LEU A 143 -30.99 4.27 -16.61
CA LEU A 143 -30.95 5.62 -16.05
C LEU A 143 -30.29 6.61 -17.01
N ALA A 144 -29.13 6.27 -17.56
CA ALA A 144 -28.39 7.14 -18.47
C ALA A 144 -29.19 7.45 -19.76
N ARG A 145 -29.90 6.46 -20.27
CA ARG A 145 -30.72 6.60 -21.48
C ARG A 145 -32.17 7.05 -21.20
N LYS A 146 -32.50 7.31 -19.95
CA LYS A 146 -33.87 7.71 -19.52
C LYS A 146 -34.96 6.73 -19.90
N TRP A 147 -34.65 5.44 -20.03
CA TRP A 147 -35.61 4.39 -20.37
C TRP A 147 -36.55 4.00 -19.23
N GLY A 148 -36.28 4.51 -18.04
CA GLY A 148 -36.95 4.14 -16.80
C GLY A 148 -36.42 2.86 -16.18
N THR A 149 -36.62 2.72 -14.86
CA THR A 149 -36.15 1.58 -14.10
C THR A 149 -36.80 0.25 -14.48
N ALA A 150 -37.92 0.27 -15.16
CA ALA A 150 -38.57 -0.95 -15.66
C ALA A 150 -37.75 -1.72 -16.69
N CYS A 151 -36.81 -1.04 -17.37
CA CYS A 151 -35.87 -1.67 -18.28
C CYS A 151 -34.65 -2.31 -17.56
N ALA A 152 -34.42 -1.96 -16.31
CA ALA A 152 -33.38 -2.59 -15.52
C ALA A 152 -33.76 -4.04 -15.12
N LYS A 153 -32.79 -4.90 -15.04
CA LYS A 153 -33.02 -6.31 -14.65
C LYS A 153 -32.42 -6.57 -13.28
N THR A 154 -33.15 -7.32 -12.47
CA THR A 154 -32.61 -7.82 -11.19
C THR A 154 -31.60 -8.93 -11.45
N ALA A 155 -30.68 -9.18 -10.51
CA ALA A 155 -29.74 -10.29 -10.59
C ALA A 155 -30.46 -11.64 -10.82
N ARG A 156 -31.59 -11.86 -10.15
CA ARG A 156 -32.44 -13.03 -10.37
C ARG A 156 -33.07 -13.04 -11.78
N GLY A 157 -33.47 -11.89 -12.29
CA GLY A 157 -33.99 -11.77 -13.67
C GLY A 157 -32.93 -12.08 -14.72
N VAL A 158 -31.65 -11.81 -14.44
CA VAL A 158 -30.53 -12.19 -15.31
C VAL A 158 -30.29 -13.70 -15.26
N THR A 159 -30.34 -14.34 -14.09
CA THR A 159 -30.09 -15.78 -13.94
C THR A 159 -31.29 -16.64 -14.40
N ASP A 160 -32.48 -16.12 -14.41
CA ASP A 160 -33.71 -16.85 -14.74
C ASP A 160 -33.85 -17.17 -16.25
N GLY A 161 -32.99 -16.62 -17.09
CA GLY A 161 -32.94 -16.90 -18.54
C GLY A 161 -34.15 -16.43 -19.36
N ARG A 162 -35.33 -16.40 -18.74
CA ARG A 162 -36.62 -16.04 -19.42
C ARG A 162 -36.68 -14.57 -19.84
N ARG A 163 -35.98 -13.69 -19.12
CA ARG A 163 -35.95 -12.24 -19.40
C ARG A 163 -34.68 -11.82 -20.15
N TYR A 164 -33.75 -12.75 -20.37
CA TYR A 164 -32.48 -12.47 -21.06
C TYR A 164 -32.70 -12.31 -22.57
N ALA A 165 -33.71 -13.03 -23.15
CA ALA A 165 -34.01 -12.95 -24.56
C ALA A 165 -34.55 -11.55 -25.01
N GLN A 166 -34.88 -10.67 -24.07
CA GLN A 166 -35.29 -9.29 -24.37
C GLN A 166 -34.12 -8.30 -24.43
N TYR A 167 -32.89 -8.78 -24.22
CA TYR A 167 -31.65 -7.99 -24.24
C TYR A 167 -30.90 -8.06 -25.56
N GLY A 168 -31.46 -8.62 -26.58
CA GLY A 168 -30.84 -8.76 -27.90
C GLY A 168 -30.70 -7.48 -28.71
N GLU A 169 -30.62 -6.32 -28.02
CA GLU A 169 -30.41 -5.02 -28.68
C GLU A 169 -29.23 -4.27 -28.10
#